data_bc85ed9723fe1c1855e0d21dc7786174
#
_entry.id   bc85ed9723fe1c1855e0d21dc7786174
#
_cell.length_a   1.000
_cell.length_b   1.000
_cell.length_c   1.000
_cell.angle_alpha   90.00
_cell.angle_beta   90.00
_cell.angle_gamma   90.00
#
_symmetry.space_group_name_H-M   'P 1'
#
loop_
_entity.id
_entity.type
_entity.pdbx_description
1 polymer ?
#
loop_
_entity_poly.entity_id
_entity_poly.type
_entity_poly.pdbx_seq_one_letter_code
_entity_poly.pdbx_strand_id
1 'polypeptide(L)'
;MDKATIQAHKISDEEYEEILKILGREPNLLELGIFSAMWSEHCSYKSSKKYLNGFPTKAPWVIQGPGENAGVIDVGDGVAAVFKMESHNHPSFIEPFQGAATGVGGILRDVFTMGARVVANMNSLRFGEIRGEGELAKKHRYLLKGSVAGIGHYGNCMG
;
A
#
# COMPACT_ATOMS: atom_id res chain seq x y z
N MET A 1 -20.48 14.16 19.81
CA MET A 1 -18.98 14.14 19.89
C MET A 1 -18.44 15.49 19.42
N ASP A 2 -17.31 15.98 19.96
CA ASP A 2 -16.79 17.27 19.55
C ASP A 2 -16.10 17.22 18.17
N LYS A 3 -16.14 18.38 17.49
CA LYS A 3 -15.64 18.49 16.10
C LYS A 3 -14.12 18.25 15.98
N ALA A 4 -13.36 18.61 17.01
CA ALA A 4 -11.91 18.43 17.01
C ALA A 4 -11.54 16.94 17.03
N THR A 5 -12.25 16.15 17.81
CA THR A 5 -12.10 14.68 17.85
C THR A 5 -12.45 14.04 16.51
N ILE A 6 -13.54 14.46 15.87
CA ILE A 6 -13.96 13.95 14.55
C ILE A 6 -12.87 14.25 13.51
N GLN A 7 -12.38 15.48 13.45
CA GLN A 7 -11.33 15.90 12.53
C GLN A 7 -9.98 15.19 12.78
N ALA A 8 -9.62 14.96 14.06
CA ALA A 8 -8.42 14.19 14.40
C ALA A 8 -8.46 12.75 13.86
N HIS A 9 -9.65 12.18 13.71
CA HIS A 9 -9.89 10.88 13.08
C HIS A 9 -10.00 10.95 11.55
N LYS A 10 -9.78 12.12 10.93
CA LYS A 10 -9.87 12.33 9.47
C LYS A 10 -11.23 11.93 8.87
N ILE A 11 -12.29 12.09 9.64
CA ILE A 11 -13.67 11.93 9.21
C ILE A 11 -14.20 13.28 8.76
N SER A 12 -14.78 13.37 7.56
CA SER A 12 -15.43 14.59 7.08
C SER A 12 -16.79 14.81 7.75
N ASP A 13 -17.33 16.02 7.62
CA ASP A 13 -18.66 16.32 8.18
C ASP A 13 -19.74 15.42 7.53
N GLU A 14 -19.66 15.17 6.21
CA GLU A 14 -20.57 14.28 5.48
C GLU A 14 -20.44 12.81 5.91
N GLU A 15 -19.20 12.35 6.11
CA GLU A 15 -18.93 10.99 6.60
C GLU A 15 -19.47 10.84 8.04
N TYR A 16 -19.36 11.85 8.87
CA TYR A 16 -19.90 11.79 10.22
C TYR A 16 -21.43 11.72 10.22
N GLU A 17 -22.09 12.49 9.36
CA GLU A 17 -23.55 12.38 9.20
C GLU A 17 -23.98 10.98 8.75
N GLU A 18 -23.21 10.34 7.89
CA GLU A 18 -23.50 8.96 7.46
C GLU A 18 -23.29 7.95 8.60
N ILE A 19 -22.27 8.14 9.44
CA ILE A 19 -22.07 7.33 10.65
C ILE A 19 -23.29 7.44 11.58
N LEU A 20 -23.80 8.65 11.79
CA LEU A 20 -24.99 8.87 12.61
C LEU A 20 -26.22 8.14 12.05
N LYS A 21 -26.40 8.13 10.73
CA LYS A 21 -27.50 7.38 10.08
C LYS A 21 -27.33 5.88 10.25
N ILE A 22 -26.13 5.35 10.04
CA ILE A 22 -25.83 3.91 10.16
C ILE A 22 -26.07 3.43 11.60
N LEU A 23 -25.60 4.17 12.59
CA LEU A 23 -25.71 3.77 13.99
C LEU A 23 -27.05 4.14 14.64
N GLY A 24 -27.77 5.11 14.09
CA GLY A 24 -28.96 5.70 14.71
C GLY A 24 -28.67 6.48 16.01
N ARG A 25 -27.43 6.73 16.32
CA ARG A 25 -26.93 7.45 17.50
C ARG A 25 -25.52 7.98 17.28
N GLU A 26 -25.00 8.77 18.22
CA GLU A 26 -23.59 9.15 18.21
C GLU A 26 -22.67 7.92 18.42
N PRO A 27 -21.56 7.84 17.66
CA PRO A 27 -20.53 6.83 17.88
C PRO A 27 -19.82 7.10 19.23
N ASN A 28 -19.33 6.07 19.89
CA ASN A 28 -18.29 6.21 20.90
C ASN A 28 -16.90 6.37 20.21
N LEU A 29 -15.86 6.64 21.01
CA LEU A 29 -14.52 6.88 20.47
C LEU A 29 -13.94 5.66 19.71
N LEU A 30 -14.20 4.46 20.20
CA LEU A 30 -13.76 3.22 19.55
C LEU A 30 -14.46 3.03 18.20
N GLU A 31 -15.77 3.22 18.15
CA GLU A 31 -16.56 3.13 16.91
C GLU A 31 -16.10 4.17 15.88
N LEU A 32 -15.85 5.42 16.32
CA LEU A 32 -15.29 6.45 15.44
C LEU A 32 -13.92 6.04 14.90
N GLY A 33 -13.05 5.44 15.73
CA GLY A 33 -11.76 4.90 15.31
C GLY A 33 -11.89 3.77 14.28
N ILE A 34 -12.87 2.88 14.43
CA ILE A 34 -13.16 1.81 13.47
C ILE A 34 -13.61 2.41 12.14
N PHE A 35 -14.57 3.35 12.13
CA PHE A 35 -14.98 4.03 10.90
C PHE A 35 -13.81 4.76 10.24
N SER A 36 -13.00 5.49 11.02
CA SER A 36 -11.79 6.16 10.53
C SER A 36 -10.83 5.20 9.80
N ALA A 37 -10.58 4.02 10.39
CA ALA A 37 -9.72 3.01 9.80
C ALA A 37 -10.34 2.40 8.53
N MET A 38 -11.59 1.95 8.60
CA MET A 38 -12.27 1.27 7.50
C MET A 38 -12.58 2.20 6.32
N TRP A 39 -12.86 3.48 6.59
CA TRP A 39 -13.13 4.49 5.56
C TRP A 39 -11.91 5.30 5.15
N SER A 40 -10.72 4.90 5.62
CA SER A 40 -9.46 5.49 5.14
C SER A 40 -9.25 5.18 3.66
N GLU A 41 -8.47 6.00 2.98
CA GLU A 41 -8.09 5.74 1.58
C GLU A 41 -7.43 4.37 1.41
N HIS A 42 -6.67 3.93 2.41
CA HIS A 42 -5.98 2.64 2.40
C HIS A 42 -6.94 1.44 2.32
N CYS A 43 -8.04 1.47 3.12
CA CYS A 43 -9.00 0.35 3.16
C CYS A 43 -10.11 0.49 2.12
N SER A 44 -10.62 1.71 1.88
CA SER A 44 -11.81 1.94 1.06
C SER A 44 -11.53 2.37 -0.37
N TYR A 45 -10.32 2.88 -0.65
CA TYR A 45 -9.97 3.50 -1.93
C TYR A 45 -10.93 4.64 -2.33
N LYS A 46 -11.50 5.33 -1.34
CA LYS A 46 -12.61 6.30 -1.53
C LYS A 46 -12.31 7.41 -2.54
N SER A 47 -11.06 7.84 -2.64
CA SER A 47 -10.63 8.87 -3.59
C SER A 47 -10.08 8.29 -4.89
N SER A 48 -9.36 7.18 -4.84
CA SER A 48 -8.65 6.60 -5.99
C SER A 48 -9.49 5.62 -6.80
N LYS A 49 -10.51 5.00 -6.21
CA LYS A 49 -11.33 3.96 -6.85
C LYS A 49 -11.87 4.36 -8.23
N LYS A 50 -12.32 5.61 -8.40
CA LYS A 50 -12.83 6.11 -9.69
C LYS A 50 -11.77 6.12 -10.79
N TYR A 51 -10.50 6.35 -10.43
CA TYR A 51 -9.38 6.34 -11.36
C TYR A 51 -8.91 4.91 -11.64
N LEU A 52 -8.87 4.07 -10.62
CA LEU A 52 -8.53 2.65 -10.75
C LEU A 52 -9.49 1.93 -11.69
N ASN A 53 -10.79 2.22 -11.59
CA ASN A 53 -11.82 1.66 -12.47
C ASN A 53 -11.66 2.08 -13.95
N GLY A 54 -10.88 3.12 -14.23
CA GLY A 54 -10.57 3.59 -15.58
C GLY A 54 -9.40 2.86 -16.23
N PHE A 55 -8.64 2.03 -15.50
CA PHE A 55 -7.54 1.29 -16.11
C PHE A 55 -8.04 0.13 -16.98
N PRO A 56 -7.37 -0.15 -18.12
CA PRO A 56 -7.68 -1.30 -18.94
C PRO A 56 -7.29 -2.58 -18.19
N THR A 57 -8.29 -3.38 -17.84
CA THR A 57 -8.10 -4.63 -17.08
C THR A 57 -8.51 -5.87 -17.85
N LYS A 58 -8.94 -5.70 -19.10
CA LYS A 58 -9.42 -6.78 -19.97
C LYS A 58 -8.62 -6.79 -21.27
N ALA A 59 -8.00 -7.92 -21.56
CA ALA A 59 -7.32 -8.19 -22.84
C ALA A 59 -7.24 -9.70 -23.05
N PRO A 60 -7.02 -10.21 -24.29
CA PRO A 60 -6.94 -11.65 -24.56
C PRO A 60 -5.91 -12.41 -23.71
N TRP A 61 -4.85 -11.73 -23.31
CA TRP A 61 -3.78 -12.29 -22.48
C TRP A 61 -3.98 -12.11 -20.97
N VAL A 62 -5.05 -11.47 -20.50
CA VAL A 62 -5.34 -11.34 -19.07
C VAL A 62 -6.05 -12.60 -18.59
N ILE A 63 -5.37 -13.38 -17.74
CA ILE A 63 -5.92 -14.57 -17.11
C ILE A 63 -6.69 -14.16 -15.84
N GLN A 64 -6.05 -13.30 -15.00
CA GLN A 64 -6.65 -12.79 -13.77
C GLN A 64 -6.52 -11.28 -13.70
N GLY A 65 -7.64 -10.59 -13.74
CA GLY A 65 -7.76 -9.15 -13.50
C GLY A 65 -7.98 -8.82 -12.01
N PRO A 66 -8.47 -7.60 -11.71
CA PRO A 66 -8.75 -7.17 -10.32
C PRO A 66 -9.74 -8.11 -9.60
N GLY A 67 -9.52 -8.30 -8.30
CA GLY A 67 -10.35 -9.14 -7.43
C GLY A 67 -9.58 -10.20 -6.66
N GLU A 68 -8.33 -10.45 -7.06
CA GLU A 68 -7.40 -11.36 -6.38
C GLU A 68 -6.16 -10.62 -5.88
N ASN A 69 -5.27 -11.34 -5.19
CA ASN A 69 -4.09 -10.75 -4.55
C ASN A 69 -3.05 -10.24 -5.56
N ALA A 70 -3.00 -10.82 -6.76
CA ALA A 70 -2.07 -10.43 -7.81
C ALA A 70 -2.71 -10.56 -9.20
N GLY A 71 -2.18 -9.82 -10.18
CA GLY A 71 -2.57 -9.96 -11.57
C GLY A 71 -1.86 -11.16 -12.21
N VAL A 72 -2.54 -11.79 -13.19
CA VAL A 72 -1.97 -12.90 -13.95
C VAL A 72 -2.18 -12.65 -15.45
N ILE A 73 -1.11 -12.74 -16.21
CA ILE A 73 -1.16 -12.63 -17.68
C ILE A 73 -0.52 -13.86 -18.35
N ASP A 74 -1.08 -14.23 -19.48
CA ASP A 74 -0.48 -15.21 -20.37
C ASP A 74 0.71 -14.57 -21.09
N VAL A 75 1.86 -15.21 -21.06
CA VAL A 75 3.08 -14.77 -21.75
C VAL A 75 3.46 -15.70 -22.91
N GLY A 76 2.59 -16.65 -23.25
CA GLY A 76 2.77 -17.62 -24.33
C GLY A 76 3.38 -18.94 -23.84
N ASP A 77 3.40 -19.93 -24.73
CA ASP A 77 3.98 -21.25 -24.50
C ASP A 77 3.47 -22.00 -23.26
N GLY A 78 2.23 -21.72 -22.82
CA GLY A 78 1.63 -22.30 -21.63
C GLY A 78 2.21 -21.74 -20.31
N VAL A 79 2.91 -20.60 -20.37
CA VAL A 79 3.49 -19.91 -19.23
C VAL A 79 2.66 -18.67 -18.86
N ALA A 80 2.43 -18.46 -17.59
CA ALA A 80 1.79 -17.27 -17.07
C ALA A 80 2.73 -16.47 -16.17
N ALA A 81 2.65 -15.14 -16.23
CA ALA A 81 3.33 -14.26 -15.30
C ALA A 81 2.36 -13.77 -14.24
N VAL A 82 2.71 -13.98 -12.98
CA VAL A 82 2.00 -13.46 -11.81
C VAL A 82 2.78 -12.25 -11.30
N PHE A 83 2.11 -11.12 -11.12
CA PHE A 83 2.78 -9.90 -10.69
C PHE A 83 1.93 -9.06 -9.74
N LYS A 84 2.61 -8.37 -8.85
CA LYS A 84 2.05 -7.40 -7.91
C LYS A 84 2.90 -6.14 -7.89
N MET A 85 2.25 -5.01 -7.76
CA MET A 85 2.90 -3.71 -7.53
C MET A 85 2.22 -3.02 -6.35
N GLU A 86 3.03 -2.48 -5.45
CA GLU A 86 2.56 -1.75 -4.29
C GLU A 86 3.47 -0.55 -4.01
N SER A 87 2.90 0.55 -3.55
CA SER A 87 3.63 1.64 -2.95
C SER A 87 3.71 1.44 -1.44
N HIS A 88 4.92 1.34 -0.90
CA HIS A 88 5.17 1.23 0.54
C HIS A 88 5.89 2.47 1.08
N ASN A 89 5.57 3.64 0.52
CA ASN A 89 6.25 4.89 0.78
C ASN A 89 6.08 5.37 2.23
N HIS A 90 4.83 5.39 2.73
CA HIS A 90 4.54 5.98 4.04
C HIS A 90 5.23 5.25 5.19
N PRO A 91 5.12 3.92 5.34
CA PRO A 91 5.86 3.18 6.38
C PRO A 91 7.37 3.33 6.24
N SER A 92 7.90 3.30 5.02
CA SER A 92 9.34 3.41 4.77
C SER A 92 9.89 4.81 5.05
N PHE A 93 9.06 5.87 4.98
CA PHE A 93 9.45 7.21 5.38
C PHE A 93 9.59 7.35 6.90
N ILE A 94 8.78 6.61 7.66
CA ILE A 94 8.80 6.64 9.13
C ILE A 94 9.89 5.72 9.67
N GLU A 95 9.89 4.45 9.25
CA GLU A 95 10.84 3.42 9.63
C GLU A 95 11.39 2.71 8.38
N PRO A 96 12.45 3.26 7.75
CA PRO A 96 12.85 2.85 6.41
C PRO A 96 13.25 1.39 6.31
N PHE A 97 13.92 0.80 7.30
CA PHE A 97 14.30 -0.61 7.29
C PHE A 97 13.07 -1.50 7.44
N GLN A 98 12.29 -1.30 8.50
CA GLN A 98 11.12 -2.13 8.79
C GLN A 98 10.03 -1.94 7.74
N GLY A 99 9.79 -0.69 7.32
CA GLY A 99 8.82 -0.38 6.29
C GLY A 99 9.15 -1.03 4.96
N ALA A 100 10.39 -0.92 4.49
CA ALA A 100 10.80 -1.52 3.23
C ALA A 100 10.81 -3.06 3.28
N ALA A 101 11.25 -3.66 4.39
CA ALA A 101 11.19 -5.10 4.58
C ALA A 101 9.75 -5.62 4.55
N THR A 102 8.83 -4.93 5.24
CA THR A 102 7.39 -5.28 5.23
C THR A 102 6.79 -5.11 3.83
N GLY A 103 7.18 -4.06 3.09
CA GLY A 103 6.72 -3.85 1.71
C GLY A 103 7.11 -5.00 0.79
N VAL A 104 8.37 -5.43 0.84
CA VAL A 104 8.83 -6.60 0.07
C VAL A 104 8.06 -7.85 0.49
N GLY A 105 7.97 -8.12 1.80
CA GLY A 105 7.27 -9.30 2.31
C GLY A 105 5.81 -9.36 1.91
N GLY A 106 5.10 -8.23 1.95
CA GLY A 106 3.70 -8.14 1.56
C GLY A 106 3.48 -8.54 0.11
N ILE A 107 4.22 -7.93 -0.83
CA ILE A 107 4.05 -8.23 -2.27
C ILE A 107 4.51 -9.64 -2.65
N LEU A 108 5.54 -10.17 -2.00
CA LEU A 108 5.96 -11.56 -2.23
C LEU A 108 4.88 -12.54 -1.79
N ARG A 109 4.24 -12.29 -0.65
CA ARG A 109 3.11 -13.13 -0.17
C ARG A 109 1.94 -13.12 -1.13
N ASP A 110 1.60 -11.99 -1.71
CA ASP A 110 0.53 -11.91 -2.70
C ASP A 110 0.80 -12.82 -3.91
N VAL A 111 2.04 -12.86 -4.40
CA VAL A 111 2.44 -13.77 -5.49
C VAL A 111 2.37 -15.24 -5.05
N PHE A 112 2.84 -15.56 -3.83
CA PHE A 112 2.76 -16.92 -3.30
C PHE A 112 1.32 -17.41 -3.12
N THR A 113 0.41 -16.56 -2.69
CA THR A 113 -1.01 -16.93 -2.55
C THR A 113 -1.67 -17.27 -3.87
N MET A 114 -1.12 -16.82 -4.99
CA MET A 114 -1.54 -17.20 -6.34
C MET A 114 -0.91 -18.51 -6.83
N GLY A 115 -0.17 -19.21 -5.99
CA GLY A 115 0.51 -20.46 -6.33
C GLY A 115 1.78 -20.29 -7.18
N ALA A 116 2.31 -19.09 -7.29
CA ALA A 116 3.49 -18.79 -8.08
C ALA A 116 4.74 -18.57 -7.22
N ARG A 117 5.91 -18.98 -7.73
CA ARG A 117 7.20 -18.67 -7.13
C ARG A 117 7.68 -17.31 -7.62
N VAL A 118 8.16 -16.47 -6.69
CA VAL A 118 8.78 -15.19 -7.04
C VAL A 118 10.13 -15.44 -7.72
N VAL A 119 10.33 -14.79 -8.86
CA VAL A 119 11.57 -14.89 -9.68
C VAL A 119 12.28 -13.55 -9.79
N ALA A 120 11.60 -12.44 -9.51
CA ALA A 120 12.16 -11.10 -9.56
C ALA A 120 11.46 -10.16 -8.57
N ASN A 121 12.24 -9.26 -7.97
CA ASN A 121 11.76 -8.14 -7.19
C ASN A 121 12.32 -6.86 -7.80
N MET A 122 11.44 -6.03 -8.33
CA MET A 122 11.81 -4.75 -8.94
C MET A 122 11.40 -3.60 -8.05
N ASN A 123 12.22 -2.55 -8.03
CA ASN A 123 11.97 -1.39 -7.20
C ASN A 123 12.05 -0.10 -8.02
N SER A 124 11.23 0.88 -7.64
CA SER A 124 11.28 2.24 -8.15
C SER A 124 11.56 3.21 -7.00
N LEU A 125 12.80 3.21 -6.53
CA LEU A 125 13.21 4.02 -5.39
C LEU A 125 13.52 5.45 -5.82
N ARG A 126 12.96 6.43 -5.11
CA ARG A 126 13.18 7.84 -5.36
C ARG A 126 13.39 8.56 -4.04
N PHE A 127 14.50 9.27 -3.94
CA PHE A 127 14.87 10.08 -2.78
C PHE A 127 15.24 11.48 -3.27
N GLY A 128 15.26 12.44 -2.36
CA GLY A 128 15.79 13.76 -2.65
C GLY A 128 17.32 13.77 -2.72
N GLU A 129 17.93 14.97 -2.73
CA GLU A 129 19.39 15.14 -2.78
C GLU A 129 20.08 14.39 -1.64
N ILE A 130 21.07 13.57 -1.97
CA ILE A 130 21.82 12.74 -1.02
C ILE A 130 23.29 13.16 -0.89
N ARG A 131 23.82 13.97 -1.81
CA ARG A 131 25.24 14.35 -1.87
C ARG A 131 25.60 15.53 -0.98
N GLY A 132 24.63 16.36 -0.62
CA GLY A 132 24.86 17.53 0.23
C GLY A 132 25.18 17.18 1.68
N GLU A 133 25.65 18.16 2.44
CA GLU A 133 26.00 18.03 3.88
C GLU A 133 24.89 18.51 4.82
N GLY A 134 23.86 19.17 4.31
CA GLY A 134 22.73 19.68 5.09
C GLY A 134 21.88 18.57 5.75
N GLU A 135 21.09 18.95 6.75
CA GLU A 135 20.23 18.02 7.49
C GLU A 135 19.24 17.25 6.60
N LEU A 136 18.74 17.89 5.55
CA LEU A 136 17.86 17.25 4.59
C LEU A 136 18.58 16.14 3.81
N ALA A 137 19.80 16.37 3.36
CA ALA A 137 20.60 15.37 2.67
C ALA A 137 20.97 14.20 3.60
N LYS A 138 21.27 14.47 4.87
CA LYS A 138 21.48 13.43 5.89
C LYS A 138 20.25 12.57 6.07
N LYS A 139 19.06 13.19 6.15
CA LYS A 139 17.79 12.49 6.24
C LYS A 139 17.55 11.60 5.01
N HIS A 140 17.79 12.10 3.81
CA HIS A 140 17.63 11.32 2.59
C HIS A 140 18.57 10.11 2.53
N ARG A 141 19.84 10.28 2.97
CA ARG A 141 20.77 9.15 3.11
C ARG A 141 20.30 8.10 4.11
N TYR A 142 19.77 8.54 5.25
CA TYR A 142 19.19 7.64 6.24
C TYR A 142 18.05 6.81 5.65
N LEU A 143 17.13 7.49 4.96
CA LEU A 143 15.99 6.83 4.30
C LEU A 143 16.44 5.85 3.22
N LEU A 144 17.38 6.26 2.35
CA LEU A 144 17.94 5.41 1.30
C LEU A 144 18.63 4.17 1.91
N LYS A 145 19.53 4.37 2.87
CA LYS A 145 20.28 3.29 3.51
C LYS A 145 19.34 2.29 4.18
N GLY A 146 18.36 2.77 4.94
CA GLY A 146 17.41 1.92 5.64
C GLY A 146 16.51 1.15 4.68
N SER A 147 15.97 1.82 3.65
CA SER A 147 15.11 1.17 2.65
C SER A 147 15.85 0.07 1.89
N VAL A 148 17.05 0.36 1.39
CA VAL A 148 17.87 -0.65 0.68
C VAL A 148 18.24 -1.81 1.58
N ALA A 149 18.59 -1.54 2.84
CA ALA A 149 18.90 -2.59 3.81
C ALA A 149 17.68 -3.47 4.13
N GLY A 150 16.48 -2.87 4.27
CA GLY A 150 15.24 -3.59 4.51
C GLY A 150 14.85 -4.49 3.34
N ILE A 151 14.94 -3.99 2.11
CA ILE A 151 14.71 -4.77 0.89
C ILE A 151 15.66 -5.96 0.83
N GLY A 152 16.96 -5.71 1.00
CA GLY A 152 17.99 -6.75 0.94
C GLY A 152 17.85 -7.78 2.06
N HIS A 153 17.49 -7.35 3.27
CA HIS A 153 17.25 -8.25 4.40
C HIS A 153 16.11 -9.24 4.10
N TYR A 154 14.97 -8.74 3.66
CA TYR A 154 13.84 -9.63 3.35
C TYR A 154 14.15 -10.53 2.14
N GLY A 155 14.76 -9.97 1.10
CA GLY A 155 15.19 -10.75 -0.07
C GLY A 155 16.10 -11.89 0.30
N ASN A 156 17.04 -11.67 1.22
CA ASN A 156 17.97 -12.72 1.71
C ASN A 156 17.26 -13.84 2.50
N CYS A 157 16.08 -13.56 3.09
CA CYS A 157 15.29 -14.59 3.76
C CYS A 157 14.57 -15.54 2.79
N MET A 158 14.47 -15.15 1.52
CA MET A 158 13.75 -15.94 0.51
C MET A 158 14.64 -16.88 -0.30
N GLY A 159 15.94 -16.72 -0.23
CA GLY A 159 16.94 -17.56 -0.93
C GLY A 159 17.22 -17.14 -2.36
#